data_e06702508e4a5261343b9adc78c3045e
#
_entry.id   e06702508e4a5261343b9adc78c3045e
#
_cell.length_a   1.000
_cell.length_b   1.000
_cell.length_c   1.000
_cell.angle_alpha   90.00
_cell.angle_beta   90.00
_cell.angle_gamma   90.00
#
_symmetry.space_group_name_H-M   'P 1'
#
loop_
_entity.id
_entity.type
_entity.pdbx_description
1 polymer ?
#
loop_
_entity_poly.entity_id
_entity_poly.type
_entity_poly.pdbx_seq_one_letter_code
_entity_poly.pdbx_strand_id
1 'polypeptide(L)'
;MHRKVKQVLRSYRIFNKNCKVVVAVSGGKDSTALLHILHSLFSSRKDVELIALSIDEGIEDYRPLTIDASRSVAKRLDVPLVVKSFQDLYKITSDQMAAQNHAQAPCTFCGVLRKSLLNRTARELGADALATGHNLDDEAQTVLLNYIKGDIDRLYRLRPSRELNGMVPRIKPLRRVPEKEMAIYAITHDLPLGHGSCPHIPRAIRLEVKNMLNDLEFKHPGTKYSIMRGFDRILQLRPPGESFQPIPCSKCGEPSSDGICQCCRLLDQVTQG
;
A
#
# COMPACT_ATOMS: atom_id res chain seq x y z
N MET A 1 -10.97 17.48 1.35
CA MET A 1 -10.03 16.38 1.06
C MET A 1 -8.65 16.88 0.65
N HIS A 2 -8.46 17.60 -0.44
CA HIS A 2 -7.15 18.11 -0.92
C HIS A 2 -6.31 18.79 0.18
N ARG A 3 -6.93 19.58 1.09
CA ARG A 3 -6.21 20.22 2.21
C ARG A 3 -5.55 19.19 3.15
N LYS A 4 -6.26 18.08 3.48
CA LYS A 4 -5.73 17.00 4.32
C LYS A 4 -4.55 16.30 3.62
N VAL A 5 -4.70 15.99 2.33
CA VAL A 5 -3.64 15.36 1.53
C VAL A 5 -2.42 16.28 1.42
N LYS A 6 -2.60 17.57 1.07
CA LYS A 6 -1.50 18.55 1.03
C LYS A 6 -0.77 18.65 2.37
N GLN A 7 -1.48 18.62 3.50
CA GLN A 7 -0.87 18.65 4.82
C GLN A 7 0.03 17.42 5.08
N VAL A 8 -0.44 16.23 4.67
CA VAL A 8 0.35 15.01 4.77
C VAL A 8 1.56 15.06 3.82
N LEU A 9 1.37 15.48 2.57
CA LEU A 9 2.46 15.57 1.60
C LEU A 9 3.57 16.53 2.01
N ARG A 10 3.24 17.63 2.69
CA ARG A 10 4.24 18.59 3.21
C ARG A 10 5.19 17.97 4.25
N SER A 11 4.77 16.92 4.94
CA SER A 11 5.63 16.19 5.87
C SER A 11 6.69 15.32 5.15
N TYR A 12 6.50 15.05 3.87
CA TYR A 12 7.44 14.34 3.02
C TYR A 12 8.29 15.35 2.23
N ARG A 13 9.58 15.43 2.49
CA ARG A 13 10.48 16.44 1.87
C ARG A 13 10.79 16.19 0.39
N ILE A 14 10.33 15.07 -0.17
CA ILE A 14 10.58 14.64 -1.56
C ILE A 14 10.04 15.61 -2.61
N PHE A 15 8.96 16.34 -2.29
CA PHE A 15 8.31 17.27 -3.23
C PHE A 15 8.96 18.65 -3.32
N ASN A 16 10.12 18.84 -2.72
CA ASN A 16 10.86 20.11 -2.72
C ASN A 16 11.81 20.26 -3.92
N LYS A 17 11.95 19.24 -4.75
CA LYS A 17 12.80 19.17 -5.96
C LYS A 17 12.13 18.32 -7.02
N ASN A 18 12.71 18.26 -8.20
CA ASN A 18 12.27 17.30 -9.24
C ASN A 18 12.10 15.93 -8.64
N CYS A 19 10.93 15.34 -8.77
CA CYS A 19 10.68 14.03 -8.21
C CYS A 19 9.74 13.19 -9.09
N LYS A 20 10.01 11.90 -9.08
CA LYS A 20 9.20 10.87 -9.73
C LYS A 20 8.45 10.08 -8.66
N VAL A 21 7.13 10.06 -8.75
CA VAL A 21 6.25 9.37 -7.80
C VAL A 21 5.52 8.25 -8.51
N VAL A 22 5.79 7.02 -8.10
CA VAL A 22 5.00 5.86 -8.52
C VAL A 22 3.79 5.74 -7.60
N VAL A 23 2.59 5.68 -8.19
CA VAL A 23 1.32 5.54 -7.47
C VAL A 23 0.80 4.12 -7.66
N ALA A 24 0.72 3.35 -6.57
CA ALA A 24 0.14 2.01 -6.61
C ALA A 24 -1.38 2.10 -6.80
N VAL A 25 -1.87 1.63 -7.94
CA VAL A 25 -3.29 1.67 -8.32
C VAL A 25 -3.82 0.25 -8.44
N SER A 26 -4.71 -0.12 -7.52
CA SER A 26 -5.32 -1.46 -7.50
C SER A 26 -6.67 -1.52 -8.22
N GLY A 27 -7.18 -0.41 -8.75
CA GLY A 27 -8.52 -0.30 -9.32
C GLY A 27 -9.64 -0.13 -8.30
N GLY A 28 -9.34 -0.20 -7.00
CA GLY A 28 -10.30 0.09 -5.93
C GLY A 28 -10.42 1.59 -5.65
N LYS A 29 -11.49 2.01 -4.97
CA LYS A 29 -11.85 3.42 -4.72
C LYS A 29 -10.72 4.28 -4.17
N ASP A 30 -9.96 3.75 -3.19
CA ASP A 30 -8.94 4.54 -2.49
C ASP A 30 -7.72 4.80 -3.37
N SER A 31 -7.24 3.78 -4.08
CA SER A 31 -6.07 3.89 -4.97
C SER A 31 -6.37 4.73 -6.22
N THR A 32 -7.57 4.59 -6.78
CA THR A 32 -8.04 5.36 -7.93
C THR A 32 -8.21 6.83 -7.56
N ALA A 33 -8.85 7.11 -6.42
CA ALA A 33 -8.98 8.46 -5.91
C ALA A 33 -7.62 9.07 -5.52
N LEU A 34 -6.67 8.28 -4.99
CA LEU A 34 -5.31 8.74 -4.73
C LEU A 34 -4.64 9.26 -6.00
N LEU A 35 -4.69 8.48 -7.09
CA LEU A 35 -4.11 8.89 -8.37
C LEU A 35 -4.74 10.19 -8.87
N HIS A 36 -6.07 10.29 -8.85
CA HIS A 36 -6.81 11.47 -9.27
C HIS A 36 -6.45 12.72 -8.42
N ILE A 37 -6.35 12.55 -7.09
CA ILE A 37 -5.98 13.65 -6.18
C ILE A 37 -4.54 14.12 -6.45
N LEU A 38 -3.59 13.20 -6.57
CA LEU A 38 -2.18 13.54 -6.82
C LEU A 38 -2.04 14.21 -8.19
N HIS A 39 -2.70 13.70 -9.22
CA HIS A 39 -2.75 14.36 -10.53
C HIS A 39 -3.30 15.77 -10.43
N SER A 40 -4.45 15.98 -9.80
CA SER A 40 -5.04 17.32 -9.58
C SER A 40 -4.12 18.28 -8.80
N LEU A 41 -3.27 17.76 -7.91
CA LEU A 41 -2.35 18.58 -7.12
C LEU A 41 -1.06 18.92 -7.86
N PHE A 42 -0.65 18.10 -8.81
CA PHE A 42 0.67 18.19 -9.45
C PHE A 42 0.62 18.40 -10.97
N SER A 43 -0.55 18.36 -11.61
CA SER A 43 -0.69 18.54 -13.07
C SER A 43 -0.09 19.83 -13.61
N SER A 44 -0.07 20.90 -12.82
CA SER A 44 0.57 22.18 -13.18
C SER A 44 2.08 22.23 -12.89
N ARG A 45 2.62 21.23 -12.20
CA ARG A 45 4.04 21.16 -11.80
C ARG A 45 4.82 20.29 -12.76
N LYS A 46 5.73 20.92 -13.53
CA LYS A 46 6.61 20.21 -14.47
C LYS A 46 7.74 19.41 -13.78
N ASP A 47 7.97 19.68 -12.51
CA ASP A 47 9.01 19.05 -11.69
C ASP A 47 8.50 17.84 -10.90
N VAL A 48 7.25 17.40 -11.13
CA VAL A 48 6.68 16.19 -10.53
C VAL A 48 6.16 15.28 -11.63
N GLU A 49 6.81 14.12 -11.77
CA GLU A 49 6.37 13.06 -12.68
C GLU A 49 5.54 12.02 -11.91
N LEU A 50 4.35 11.70 -12.40
CA LEU A 50 3.49 10.65 -11.85
C LEU A 50 3.47 9.44 -12.78
N ILE A 51 3.67 8.24 -12.24
CA ILE A 51 3.51 6.96 -12.95
C ILE A 51 2.55 6.09 -12.14
N ALA A 52 1.50 5.58 -12.74
CA ALA A 52 0.62 4.60 -12.14
C ALA A 52 1.24 3.19 -12.25
N LEU A 53 1.15 2.40 -11.17
CA LEU A 53 1.62 1.02 -11.15
C LEU A 53 0.51 0.11 -10.61
N SER A 54 0.08 -0.85 -11.41
CA SER A 54 -0.86 -1.90 -11.02
C SER A 54 -0.16 -3.24 -10.98
N ILE A 55 -0.44 -4.04 -9.97
CA ILE A 55 0.03 -5.42 -9.86
C ILE A 55 -1.12 -6.36 -10.20
N ASP A 56 -0.87 -7.30 -11.08
CA ASP A 56 -1.76 -8.42 -11.35
C ASP A 56 -1.32 -9.62 -10.52
N GLU A 57 -2.11 -9.95 -9.51
CA GLU A 57 -1.84 -11.09 -8.66
C GLU A 57 -2.36 -12.42 -9.24
N GLY A 58 -3.02 -12.40 -10.40
CA GLY A 58 -3.61 -13.57 -11.02
C GLY A 58 -4.75 -14.14 -10.17
N ILE A 59 -5.76 -13.32 -9.87
CA ILE A 59 -7.01 -13.71 -9.23
C ILE A 59 -8.08 -13.62 -10.31
N GLU A 60 -8.57 -14.79 -10.76
CA GLU A 60 -9.61 -14.91 -11.78
C GLU A 60 -10.86 -14.16 -11.35
N ASP A 61 -11.64 -13.66 -12.30
CA ASP A 61 -12.88 -12.90 -12.10
C ASP A 61 -12.78 -11.61 -11.28
N TYR A 62 -11.64 -11.35 -10.65
CA TYR A 62 -11.44 -10.15 -9.83
C TYR A 62 -10.40 -9.20 -10.41
N ARG A 63 -9.16 -9.68 -10.69
CA ARG A 63 -8.08 -8.79 -11.13
C ARG A 63 -8.28 -8.18 -12.51
N PRO A 64 -8.81 -8.88 -13.53
CA PRO A 64 -9.09 -8.27 -14.82
C PRO A 64 -9.94 -7.00 -14.71
N LEU A 65 -11.06 -7.06 -13.97
CA LEU A 65 -11.97 -5.93 -13.76
C LEU A 65 -11.31 -4.74 -13.07
N THR A 66 -10.47 -5.02 -12.06
CA THR A 66 -9.79 -3.95 -11.30
C THR A 66 -8.61 -3.36 -12.07
N ILE A 67 -7.93 -4.14 -12.92
CA ILE A 67 -6.89 -3.65 -13.82
C ILE A 67 -7.50 -2.75 -14.90
N ASP A 68 -8.64 -3.10 -15.45
CA ASP A 68 -9.35 -2.29 -16.45
C ASP A 68 -9.79 -0.94 -15.85
N ALA A 69 -10.25 -0.93 -14.60
CA ALA A 69 -10.50 0.32 -13.87
C ALA A 69 -9.21 1.15 -13.71
N SER A 70 -8.08 0.49 -13.40
CA SER A 70 -6.77 1.16 -13.31
C SER A 70 -6.33 1.76 -14.65
N ARG A 71 -6.54 1.03 -15.76
CA ARG A 71 -6.27 1.52 -17.12
C ARG A 71 -7.15 2.72 -17.47
N SER A 72 -8.44 2.63 -17.15
CA SER A 72 -9.42 3.67 -17.43
C SER A 72 -9.10 4.97 -16.71
N VAL A 73 -8.76 4.93 -15.42
CA VAL A 73 -8.37 6.13 -14.67
C VAL A 73 -7.04 6.71 -15.16
N ALA A 74 -6.05 5.89 -15.44
CA ALA A 74 -4.75 6.33 -15.91
C ALA A 74 -4.87 7.01 -17.29
N LYS A 75 -5.64 6.41 -18.21
CA LYS A 75 -5.94 6.99 -19.52
C LYS A 75 -6.70 8.33 -19.40
N ARG A 76 -7.70 8.40 -18.53
CA ARG A 76 -8.50 9.63 -18.29
C ARG A 76 -7.64 10.78 -17.79
N LEU A 77 -6.59 10.48 -17.01
CA LEU A 77 -5.69 11.48 -16.42
C LEU A 77 -4.41 11.72 -17.25
N ASP A 78 -4.25 11.03 -18.37
CA ASP A 78 -3.02 11.06 -19.18
C ASP A 78 -1.76 10.74 -18.32
N VAL A 79 -1.90 9.76 -17.42
CA VAL A 79 -0.80 9.27 -16.56
C VAL A 79 -0.31 7.92 -17.10
N PRO A 80 0.99 7.74 -17.35
CA PRO A 80 1.54 6.45 -17.76
C PRO A 80 1.20 5.34 -16.75
N LEU A 81 0.72 4.19 -17.25
CA LEU A 81 0.42 3.02 -16.42
C LEU A 81 1.36 1.87 -16.76
N VAL A 82 2.02 1.34 -15.74
CA VAL A 82 2.77 0.09 -15.77
C VAL A 82 1.96 -0.99 -15.09
N VAL A 83 1.79 -2.14 -15.74
CA VAL A 83 1.17 -3.35 -15.16
C VAL A 83 2.24 -4.43 -15.05
N LYS A 84 2.40 -5.03 -13.89
CA LYS A 84 3.29 -6.16 -13.63
C LYS A 84 2.50 -7.31 -13.02
N SER A 85 2.80 -8.54 -13.40
CA SER A 85 2.07 -9.71 -12.90
C SER A 85 2.93 -10.60 -12.00
N PHE A 86 2.29 -11.34 -11.12
CA PHE A 86 2.91 -12.41 -10.34
C PHE A 86 3.38 -13.53 -11.27
N GLN A 87 2.57 -13.85 -12.28
CA GLN A 87 2.90 -14.90 -13.25
C GLN A 87 4.19 -14.61 -13.98
N ASP A 88 4.43 -13.35 -14.39
CA ASP A 88 5.64 -12.99 -15.13
C ASP A 88 6.89 -13.12 -14.26
N LEU A 89 6.83 -12.64 -13.00
CA LEU A 89 8.00 -12.57 -12.14
C LEU A 89 8.20 -13.82 -11.27
N TYR A 90 7.12 -14.34 -10.70
CA TYR A 90 7.18 -15.42 -9.70
C TYR A 90 6.74 -16.77 -10.24
N LYS A 91 6.22 -16.82 -11.49
CA LYS A 91 5.70 -18.03 -12.15
C LYS A 91 4.56 -18.73 -11.41
N ILE A 92 3.84 -17.96 -10.57
CA ILE A 92 2.70 -18.46 -9.81
C ILE A 92 1.66 -17.34 -9.65
N THR A 93 0.38 -17.72 -9.58
CA THR A 93 -0.74 -16.80 -9.32
C THR A 93 -1.24 -16.90 -7.87
N SER A 94 -2.01 -15.90 -7.42
CA SER A 94 -2.67 -15.97 -6.10
C SER A 94 -3.67 -17.12 -6.00
N ASP A 95 -4.36 -17.46 -7.09
CA ASP A 95 -5.30 -18.59 -7.12
C ASP A 95 -4.57 -19.91 -6.98
N GLN A 96 -3.44 -20.08 -7.67
CA GLN A 96 -2.60 -21.27 -7.52
C GLN A 96 -2.05 -21.41 -6.09
N MET A 97 -1.62 -20.29 -5.46
CA MET A 97 -1.20 -20.33 -4.06
C MET A 97 -2.35 -20.65 -3.11
N ALA A 98 -3.57 -20.19 -3.41
CA ALA A 98 -4.73 -20.47 -2.57
C ALA A 98 -5.21 -21.91 -2.69
N ALA A 99 -5.01 -22.57 -3.85
CA ALA A 99 -5.33 -23.96 -4.08
C ALA A 99 -4.40 -24.94 -3.36
N GLN A 100 -3.21 -24.49 -2.97
CA GLN A 100 -2.26 -25.29 -2.22
C GLN A 100 -2.54 -25.16 -0.72
N ASN A 101 -2.64 -26.29 0.00
CA ASN A 101 -2.85 -26.31 1.45
C ASN A 101 -1.58 -25.88 2.19
N HIS A 102 -1.38 -24.57 2.35
CA HIS A 102 -0.28 -24.02 3.13
C HIS A 102 -0.70 -23.71 4.56
N ALA A 103 0.26 -23.80 5.49
CA ALA A 103 0.05 -23.41 6.89
C ALA A 103 -0.29 -21.92 7.06
N GLN A 104 0.04 -21.10 6.08
CA GLN A 104 -0.21 -19.65 6.08
C GLN A 104 -1.37 -19.29 5.16
N ALA A 105 -2.16 -18.29 5.59
CA ALA A 105 -3.28 -17.79 4.80
C ALA A 105 -2.81 -17.21 3.44
N PRO A 106 -3.52 -17.45 2.32
CA PRO A 106 -3.19 -16.97 0.97
C PRO A 106 -2.90 -15.47 0.92
N CYS A 107 -3.62 -14.66 1.70
CA CYS A 107 -3.41 -13.22 1.80
C CYS A 107 -2.02 -12.82 2.35
N THR A 108 -1.37 -13.68 3.14
CA THR A 108 -0.01 -13.43 3.63
C THR A 108 0.98 -13.50 2.49
N PHE A 109 0.90 -14.56 1.67
CA PHE A 109 1.71 -14.71 0.46
C PHE A 109 1.49 -13.56 -0.51
N CYS A 110 0.24 -13.33 -0.90
CA CYS A 110 -0.15 -12.26 -1.82
C CYS A 110 0.35 -10.88 -1.33
N GLY A 111 0.22 -10.59 -0.04
CA GLY A 111 0.67 -9.32 0.54
C GLY A 111 2.18 -9.13 0.50
N VAL A 112 2.97 -10.18 0.70
CA VAL A 112 4.45 -10.13 0.66
C VAL A 112 4.92 -9.99 -0.77
N LEU A 113 4.45 -10.84 -1.69
CA LEU A 113 4.81 -10.82 -3.11
C LEU A 113 4.46 -9.47 -3.76
N ARG A 114 3.26 -8.96 -3.51
CA ARG A 114 2.83 -7.64 -4.01
C ARG A 114 3.72 -6.51 -3.51
N LYS A 115 4.08 -6.51 -2.22
CA LYS A 115 4.97 -5.48 -1.66
C LYS A 115 6.37 -5.55 -2.27
N SER A 116 6.88 -6.74 -2.51
CA SER A 116 8.17 -6.97 -3.17
C SER A 116 8.13 -6.46 -4.61
N LEU A 117 7.11 -6.85 -5.39
CA LEU A 117 6.97 -6.46 -6.80
C LEU A 117 6.75 -4.94 -6.96
N LEU A 118 5.94 -4.32 -6.08
CA LEU A 118 5.76 -2.87 -6.06
C LEU A 118 7.08 -2.14 -5.80
N ASN A 119 7.88 -2.59 -4.81
CA ASN A 119 9.16 -1.97 -4.49
C ASN A 119 10.16 -2.11 -5.63
N ARG A 120 10.29 -3.32 -6.16
CA ARG A 120 11.19 -3.63 -7.28
C ARG A 120 10.87 -2.79 -8.50
N THR A 121 9.60 -2.77 -8.93
CA THR A 121 9.19 -2.00 -10.11
C THR A 121 9.33 -0.50 -9.87
N ALA A 122 8.98 0.02 -8.69
CA ALA A 122 9.20 1.43 -8.38
C ALA A 122 10.68 1.84 -8.44
N ARG A 123 11.58 0.97 -7.97
CA ARG A 123 13.04 1.18 -8.06
C ARG A 123 13.52 1.11 -9.52
N GLU A 124 13.06 0.14 -10.31
CA GLU A 124 13.38 0.03 -11.74
C GLU A 124 12.92 1.26 -12.54
N LEU A 125 11.82 1.88 -12.14
CA LEU A 125 11.31 3.13 -12.72
C LEU A 125 12.06 4.39 -12.23
N GLY A 126 13.01 4.25 -11.30
CA GLY A 126 13.73 5.37 -10.70
C GLY A 126 12.85 6.27 -9.83
N ALA A 127 11.89 5.70 -9.13
CA ALA A 127 10.97 6.46 -8.29
C ALA A 127 11.63 6.99 -7.01
N ASP A 128 11.41 8.26 -6.71
CA ASP A 128 11.79 8.88 -5.43
C ASP A 128 10.81 8.51 -4.31
N ALA A 129 9.57 8.14 -4.67
CA ALA A 129 8.57 7.65 -3.73
C ALA A 129 7.56 6.69 -4.36
N LEU A 130 7.05 5.78 -3.52
CA LEU A 130 5.92 4.91 -3.83
C LEU A 130 4.71 5.33 -2.99
N ALA A 131 3.71 5.95 -3.63
CA ALA A 131 2.46 6.35 -3.00
C ALA A 131 1.46 5.18 -2.94
N THR A 132 0.84 4.97 -1.79
CA THR A 132 -0.16 3.91 -1.60
C THR A 132 -1.46 4.47 -1.04
N GLY A 133 -2.60 3.88 -1.45
CA GLY A 133 -3.96 4.33 -1.13
C GLY A 133 -4.44 4.00 0.29
N HIS A 134 -3.53 3.77 1.25
CA HIS A 134 -3.94 3.53 2.63
C HIS A 134 -4.53 4.80 3.26
N ASN A 135 -5.77 4.70 3.71
CA ASN A 135 -6.54 5.78 4.31
C ASN A 135 -6.44 5.78 5.84
N LEU A 136 -7.16 6.70 6.52
CA LEU A 136 -7.17 6.82 7.97
C LEU A 136 -7.65 5.54 8.66
N ASP A 137 -8.67 4.90 8.09
CA ASP A 137 -9.27 3.67 8.63
C ASP A 137 -8.28 2.50 8.59
N ASP A 138 -7.55 2.34 7.46
CA ASP A 138 -6.51 1.33 7.31
C ASP A 138 -5.35 1.51 8.29
N GLU A 139 -4.93 2.75 8.48
CA GLU A 139 -3.84 3.08 9.39
C GLU A 139 -4.24 2.83 10.85
N ALA A 140 -5.43 3.30 11.28
CA ALA A 140 -5.94 3.07 12.63
C ALA A 140 -6.13 1.58 12.94
N GLN A 141 -6.69 0.81 12.00
CA GLN A 141 -6.80 -0.65 12.11
C GLN A 141 -5.43 -1.30 12.24
N THR A 142 -4.45 -0.86 11.45
CA THR A 142 -3.11 -1.45 11.46
C THR A 142 -2.38 -1.16 12.78
N VAL A 143 -2.51 0.06 13.32
CA VAL A 143 -1.96 0.43 14.61
C VAL A 143 -2.56 -0.43 15.72
N LEU A 144 -3.89 -0.52 15.76
CA LEU A 144 -4.59 -1.29 16.80
C LEU A 144 -4.29 -2.79 16.71
N LEU A 145 -4.25 -3.36 15.50
CA LEU A 145 -3.89 -4.77 15.29
C LEU A 145 -2.50 -5.12 15.80
N ASN A 146 -1.51 -4.25 15.57
CA ASN A 146 -0.16 -4.49 16.08
C ASN A 146 -0.11 -4.34 17.61
N TYR A 147 -0.89 -3.42 18.16
CA TYR A 147 -1.02 -3.26 19.61
C TYR A 147 -1.63 -4.49 20.27
N ILE A 148 -2.76 -4.99 19.74
CA ILE A 148 -3.44 -6.22 20.20
C ILE A 148 -2.49 -7.44 20.15
N LYS A 149 -1.63 -7.51 19.13
CA LYS A 149 -0.66 -8.59 18.96
C LYS A 149 0.61 -8.42 19.79
N GLY A 150 0.78 -7.31 20.50
CA GLY A 150 2.02 -6.99 21.21
C GLY A 150 3.24 -6.77 20.31
N ASP A 151 3.05 -6.56 18.98
CA ASP A 151 4.13 -6.38 18.01
C ASP A 151 4.57 -4.91 17.94
N ILE A 152 5.28 -4.49 18.98
CA ILE A 152 5.75 -3.10 19.13
C ILE A 152 6.79 -2.75 18.06
N ASP A 153 7.66 -3.69 17.69
CA ASP A 153 8.65 -3.44 16.65
C ASP A 153 8.00 -3.19 15.29
N ARG A 154 6.91 -3.90 15.00
CA ARG A 154 6.12 -3.67 13.79
C ARG A 154 5.42 -2.32 13.81
N LEU A 155 4.95 -1.84 14.97
CA LEU A 155 4.44 -0.46 15.11
C LEU A 155 5.49 0.56 14.71
N TYR A 156 6.72 0.45 15.20
CA TYR A 156 7.80 1.38 14.81
C TYR A 156 8.16 1.30 13.32
N ARG A 157 8.00 0.13 12.69
CA ARG A 157 8.21 -0.03 11.24
C ARG A 157 7.13 0.67 10.39
N LEU A 158 5.98 1.06 10.97
CA LEU A 158 4.96 1.83 10.28
C LEU A 158 5.31 3.31 10.10
N ARG A 159 6.43 3.78 10.68
CA ARG A 159 6.92 5.16 10.50
C ARG A 159 6.97 5.52 9.01
N PRO A 160 6.38 6.67 8.62
CA PRO A 160 6.39 7.12 7.22
C PRO A 160 7.81 7.43 6.73
N SER A 161 8.02 7.30 5.40
CA SER A 161 9.25 7.73 4.70
C SER A 161 10.56 7.22 5.31
N ARG A 162 10.63 5.96 5.70
CA ARG A 162 11.91 5.37 6.10
C ARG A 162 12.81 5.23 4.86
N GLU A 163 13.99 5.81 4.96
CA GLU A 163 15.06 5.57 4.00
C GLU A 163 15.78 4.29 4.38
N LEU A 164 15.61 3.26 3.57
CA LEU A 164 16.21 1.95 3.76
C LEU A 164 16.89 1.53 2.46
N ASN A 165 18.10 0.96 2.57
CA ASN A 165 18.85 0.51 1.40
C ASN A 165 18.03 -0.41 0.50
N GLY A 166 17.97 -0.12 -0.80
CA GLY A 166 17.23 -0.89 -1.79
C GLY A 166 15.70 -0.76 -1.73
N MET A 167 15.15 0.06 -0.84
CA MET A 167 13.72 0.32 -0.76
C MET A 167 13.38 1.73 -1.23
N VAL A 168 12.35 1.84 -2.06
CA VAL A 168 11.76 3.13 -2.41
C VAL A 168 10.93 3.63 -1.21
N PRO A 169 11.13 4.88 -0.75
CA PRO A 169 10.36 5.45 0.36
C PRO A 169 8.85 5.37 0.10
N ARG A 170 8.10 4.78 1.04
CA ARG A 170 6.64 4.68 0.92
C ARG A 170 5.98 5.88 1.55
N ILE A 171 5.07 6.48 0.81
CA ILE A 171 4.22 7.57 1.29
C ILE A 171 2.76 7.15 1.29
N LYS A 172 2.01 7.67 2.24
CA LYS A 172 0.58 7.39 2.44
C LYS A 172 -0.20 8.71 2.48
N PRO A 173 -0.43 9.33 1.32
CA PRO A 173 -1.05 10.67 1.28
C PRO A 173 -2.44 10.71 1.90
N LEU A 174 -3.17 9.58 1.91
CA LEU A 174 -4.53 9.44 2.43
C LEU A 174 -4.60 9.11 3.93
N ARG A 175 -3.47 8.98 4.64
CA ARG A 175 -3.44 8.51 6.06
C ARG A 175 -4.27 9.34 7.05
N ARG A 176 -4.72 10.53 6.65
CA ARG A 176 -5.60 11.41 7.44
C ARG A 176 -6.96 11.62 6.80
N VAL A 177 -7.31 10.84 5.77
CA VAL A 177 -8.60 10.92 5.08
C VAL A 177 -9.43 9.69 5.46
N PRO A 178 -10.62 9.85 6.06
CA PRO A 178 -11.53 8.74 6.37
C PRO A 178 -11.98 7.98 5.13
N GLU A 179 -12.19 6.67 5.26
CA GLU A 179 -12.67 5.81 4.16
C GLU A 179 -13.98 6.32 3.56
N LYS A 180 -14.89 6.87 4.38
CA LYS A 180 -16.15 7.46 3.92
C LYS A 180 -15.95 8.67 3.00
N GLU A 181 -14.99 9.54 3.31
CA GLU A 181 -14.66 10.68 2.44
C GLU A 181 -14.10 10.21 1.09
N MET A 182 -13.34 9.11 1.08
CA MET A 182 -12.82 8.52 -0.16
C MET A 182 -13.94 7.95 -1.04
N ALA A 183 -14.93 7.28 -0.45
CA ALA A 183 -16.09 6.78 -1.18
C ALA A 183 -16.91 7.91 -1.82
N ILE A 184 -17.20 8.96 -1.05
CA ILE A 184 -17.90 10.14 -1.56
C ILE A 184 -17.10 10.80 -2.69
N TYR A 185 -15.79 10.94 -2.51
CA TYR A 185 -14.91 11.52 -3.54
C TYR A 185 -14.94 10.72 -4.84
N ALA A 186 -14.85 9.41 -4.75
CA ALA A 186 -14.87 8.55 -5.93
C ALA A 186 -16.19 8.67 -6.70
N ILE A 187 -17.33 8.73 -6.00
CA ILE A 187 -18.66 8.91 -6.60
C ILE A 187 -18.79 10.29 -7.23
N THR A 188 -18.46 11.36 -6.49
CA THR A 188 -18.63 12.73 -6.97
C THR A 188 -17.76 13.10 -8.16
N HIS A 189 -16.66 12.37 -8.38
CA HIS A 189 -15.77 12.57 -9.54
C HIS A 189 -15.96 11.51 -10.62
N ASP A 190 -17.00 10.66 -10.49
CA ASP A 190 -17.29 9.58 -11.43
C ASP A 190 -16.03 8.77 -11.78
N LEU A 191 -15.30 8.34 -10.75
CA LEU A 191 -14.06 7.59 -10.97
C LEU A 191 -14.35 6.17 -11.40
N PRO A 192 -13.62 5.64 -12.41
CA PRO A 192 -13.74 4.24 -12.80
C PRO A 192 -13.27 3.33 -11.66
N LEU A 193 -14.13 2.45 -11.20
CA LEU A 193 -13.86 1.51 -10.12
C LEU A 193 -14.05 0.08 -10.59
N GLY A 194 -13.13 -0.80 -10.22
CA GLY A 194 -13.34 -2.24 -10.36
C GLY A 194 -14.35 -2.72 -9.33
N HIS A 195 -15.25 -3.57 -9.77
CA HIS A 195 -16.27 -4.17 -8.93
C HIS A 195 -15.81 -5.52 -8.37
N GLY A 196 -16.45 -5.93 -7.27
CA GLY A 196 -16.18 -7.21 -6.62
C GLY A 196 -15.22 -7.11 -5.42
N SER A 197 -15.02 -8.25 -4.79
CA SER A 197 -14.08 -8.44 -3.69
C SER A 197 -13.22 -9.67 -3.96
N CYS A 198 -11.98 -9.65 -3.52
CA CYS A 198 -11.10 -10.80 -3.65
C CYS A 198 -11.70 -12.01 -2.93
N PRO A 199 -11.86 -13.19 -3.59
CA PRO A 199 -12.45 -14.38 -2.98
C PRO A 199 -11.60 -14.97 -1.85
N HIS A 200 -10.30 -14.64 -1.83
CA HIS A 200 -9.33 -15.12 -0.83
C HIS A 200 -9.24 -14.26 0.44
N ILE A 201 -10.14 -13.27 0.61
CA ILE A 201 -10.13 -12.45 1.85
C ILE A 201 -10.53 -13.34 3.03
N PRO A 202 -9.63 -13.61 4.00
CA PRO A 202 -10.00 -14.40 5.16
C PRO A 202 -10.98 -13.63 6.05
N ARG A 203 -11.83 -14.36 6.76
CA ARG A 203 -12.53 -13.84 7.95
C ARG A 203 -11.50 -13.62 9.05
N ALA A 204 -10.75 -12.53 8.96
CA ALA A 204 -9.62 -12.29 9.82
C ALA A 204 -10.01 -11.32 10.93
N ILE A 205 -9.30 -11.40 12.05
CA ILE A 205 -9.27 -10.42 13.16
C ILE A 205 -9.27 -8.96 12.67
N ARG A 206 -8.77 -8.69 11.45
CA ARG A 206 -8.80 -7.36 10.83
C ARG A 206 -10.23 -6.88 10.57
N LEU A 207 -11.16 -7.77 10.21
CA LEU A 207 -12.57 -7.40 10.00
C LEU A 207 -13.24 -7.09 11.32
N GLU A 208 -12.94 -7.84 12.36
CA GLU A 208 -13.44 -7.58 13.72
C GLU A 208 -12.96 -6.22 14.23
N VAL A 209 -11.66 -5.94 14.09
CA VAL A 209 -11.07 -4.65 14.45
C VAL A 209 -11.69 -3.50 13.62
N LYS A 210 -11.95 -3.72 12.32
CA LYS A 210 -12.64 -2.74 11.47
C LYS A 210 -14.03 -2.41 12.02
N ASN A 211 -14.82 -3.43 12.34
CA ASN A 211 -16.18 -3.27 12.84
C ASN A 211 -16.17 -2.55 14.20
N MET A 212 -15.33 -3.01 15.14
CA MET A 212 -15.17 -2.37 16.44
C MET A 212 -14.77 -0.89 16.32
N LEU A 213 -13.81 -0.57 15.46
CA LEU A 213 -13.41 0.82 15.24
C LEU A 213 -14.49 1.67 14.58
N ASN A 214 -15.31 1.09 13.71
CA ASN A 214 -16.44 1.79 13.10
C ASN A 214 -17.54 2.08 14.14
N ASP A 215 -17.83 1.13 15.02
CA ASP A 215 -18.79 1.30 16.11
C ASP A 215 -18.32 2.37 17.12
N LEU A 216 -17.03 2.34 17.47
CA LEU A 216 -16.43 3.35 18.33
C LEU A 216 -16.45 4.76 17.67
N GLU A 217 -16.09 4.85 16.39
CA GLU A 217 -16.13 6.11 15.66
C GLU A 217 -17.54 6.66 15.52
N PHE A 218 -18.55 5.79 15.38
CA PHE A 218 -19.95 6.20 15.33
C PHE A 218 -20.42 6.79 16.68
N LYS A 219 -20.08 6.13 17.78
CA LYS A 219 -20.45 6.57 19.16
C LYS A 219 -19.59 7.74 19.64
N HIS A 220 -18.32 7.77 19.23
CA HIS A 220 -17.32 8.74 19.66
C HIS A 220 -16.56 9.28 18.44
N PRO A 221 -17.12 10.26 17.72
CA PRO A 221 -16.50 10.81 16.50
C PRO A 221 -15.09 11.35 16.76
N GLY A 222 -14.14 10.99 15.89
CA GLY A 222 -12.73 11.36 16.01
C GLY A 222 -11.85 10.32 16.69
N THR A 223 -12.40 9.16 17.07
CA THR A 223 -11.65 8.03 17.67
C THR A 223 -10.46 7.61 16.79
N LYS A 224 -10.65 7.43 15.46
CA LYS A 224 -9.60 7.04 14.54
C LYS A 224 -8.47 8.08 14.47
N TYR A 225 -8.83 9.38 14.49
CA TYR A 225 -7.83 10.45 14.57
C TYR A 225 -7.07 10.45 15.90
N SER A 226 -7.74 10.11 17.00
CA SER A 226 -7.12 10.04 18.34
C SER A 226 -6.11 8.89 18.41
N ILE A 227 -6.45 7.72 17.84
CA ILE A 227 -5.53 6.59 17.72
C ILE A 227 -4.28 7.02 16.93
N MET A 228 -4.45 7.68 15.78
CA MET A 228 -3.33 8.12 14.95
C MET A 228 -2.48 9.20 15.63
N ARG A 229 -3.07 10.12 16.39
CA ARG A 229 -2.32 11.11 17.19
C ARG A 229 -1.50 10.44 18.28
N GLY A 230 -2.10 9.47 18.98
CA GLY A 230 -1.39 8.66 19.98
C GLY A 230 -0.20 7.92 19.37
N PHE A 231 -0.43 7.28 18.25
CA PHE A 231 0.62 6.58 17.50
C PHE A 231 1.76 7.54 17.05
N ASP A 232 1.42 8.68 16.47
CA ASP A 232 2.43 9.69 16.05
C ASP A 232 3.27 10.18 17.25
N ARG A 233 2.69 10.30 18.45
CA ARG A 233 3.43 10.62 19.70
C ARG A 233 4.34 9.46 20.14
N ILE A 234 3.85 8.22 20.10
CA ILE A 234 4.68 7.04 20.42
C ILE A 234 5.91 6.97 19.52
N LEU A 235 5.75 7.27 18.23
CA LEU A 235 6.89 7.32 17.29
C LEU A 235 7.94 8.38 17.65
N GLN A 236 7.55 9.47 18.32
CA GLN A 236 8.47 10.52 18.78
C GLN A 236 9.25 10.13 20.03
N LEU A 237 8.67 9.28 20.89
CA LEU A 237 9.31 8.84 22.15
C LEU A 237 10.51 7.91 21.92
N ARG A 238 10.51 7.18 20.81
CA ARG A 238 11.69 6.39 20.41
C ARG A 238 12.40 7.13 19.28
N PRO A 239 13.54 7.76 19.55
CA PRO A 239 14.39 8.33 18.50
C PRO A 239 14.70 7.22 17.48
N PRO A 240 14.96 7.56 16.21
CA PRO A 240 15.47 6.60 15.26
C PRO A 240 16.77 6.04 15.86
N GLY A 241 16.67 4.87 16.50
CA GLY A 241 17.83 4.06 16.83
C GLY A 241 18.61 3.77 15.56
N GLU A 242 19.78 3.15 15.67
CA GLU A 242 20.53 2.68 14.51
C GLU A 242 19.54 1.99 13.58
N SER A 243 19.26 2.68 12.45
CA SER A 243 18.21 2.19 11.55
C SER A 243 18.73 0.92 10.96
N PHE A 244 18.14 -0.21 11.37
CA PHE A 244 18.38 -1.48 10.70
C PHE A 244 18.36 -1.24 9.18
N GLN A 245 19.50 -1.46 8.54
CA GLN A 245 19.63 -1.36 7.10
C GLN A 245 19.51 -2.74 6.48
N PRO A 246 18.58 -2.91 5.53
CA PRO A 246 18.48 -4.17 4.82
C PRO A 246 19.75 -4.49 4.04
N ILE A 247 20.08 -5.78 3.98
CA ILE A 247 21.13 -6.32 3.13
C ILE A 247 20.49 -6.99 1.90
N PRO A 248 21.21 -7.10 0.76
CA PRO A 248 20.69 -7.79 -0.39
C PRO A 248 20.39 -9.27 -0.12
N CYS A 249 19.23 -9.74 -0.58
CA CYS A 249 18.89 -11.17 -0.56
C CYS A 249 19.84 -11.96 -1.46
N SER A 250 20.42 -13.05 -0.96
CA SER A 250 21.32 -13.92 -1.71
C SER A 250 20.68 -14.60 -2.92
N LYS A 251 19.32 -14.74 -2.93
CA LYS A 251 18.59 -15.38 -4.04
C LYS A 251 18.14 -14.39 -5.12
N CYS A 252 17.65 -13.21 -4.75
CA CYS A 252 17.00 -12.29 -5.70
C CYS A 252 17.50 -10.84 -5.65
N GLY A 253 18.45 -10.50 -4.77
CA GLY A 253 18.99 -9.15 -4.62
C GLY A 253 18.06 -8.15 -3.93
N GLU A 254 16.78 -8.48 -3.66
CA GLU A 254 15.86 -7.58 -2.98
C GLU A 254 16.22 -7.39 -1.49
N PRO A 255 15.82 -6.26 -0.88
CA PRO A 255 16.12 -5.97 0.53
C PRO A 255 15.64 -7.06 1.48
N SER A 256 16.51 -7.48 2.37
CA SER A 256 16.30 -8.57 3.33
C SER A 256 16.81 -8.19 4.71
N SER A 257 16.26 -8.78 5.77
CA SER A 257 16.72 -8.59 7.14
C SER A 257 17.91 -9.46 7.51
N ASP A 258 18.08 -10.61 6.89
CA ASP A 258 18.97 -11.67 7.34
C ASP A 258 19.50 -12.56 6.19
N GLY A 259 19.66 -11.97 5.00
CA GLY A 259 20.27 -12.60 3.83
C GLY A 259 19.29 -13.31 2.90
N ILE A 260 18.09 -13.69 3.34
CA ILE A 260 17.03 -14.25 2.46
C ILE A 260 15.75 -13.47 2.70
N CYS A 261 15.22 -12.81 1.67
CA CYS A 261 14.02 -12.01 1.80
C CYS A 261 12.77 -12.91 2.02
N GLN A 262 11.74 -12.32 2.66
CA GLN A 262 10.52 -13.06 2.96
C GLN A 262 9.81 -13.55 1.69
N CYS A 263 9.95 -12.84 0.57
CA CYS A 263 9.42 -13.27 -0.72
C CYS A 263 10.03 -14.61 -1.16
N CYS A 264 11.38 -14.72 -1.15
CA CYS A 264 12.07 -15.96 -1.52
C CYS A 264 11.74 -17.11 -0.56
N ARG A 265 11.66 -16.86 0.75
CA ARG A 265 11.26 -17.89 1.73
C ARG A 265 9.87 -18.45 1.45
N LEU A 266 8.91 -17.57 1.11
CA LEU A 266 7.57 -18.01 0.79
C LEU A 266 7.49 -18.75 -0.54
N LEU A 267 8.23 -18.30 -1.56
CA LEU A 267 8.30 -19.01 -2.84
C LEU A 267 8.91 -20.41 -2.70
N ASP A 268 9.97 -20.56 -1.88
CA ASP A 268 10.53 -21.89 -1.60
C ASP A 268 9.50 -22.86 -0.98
N GLN A 269 8.62 -22.35 -0.09
CA GLN A 269 7.55 -23.17 0.50
C GLN A 269 6.52 -23.63 -0.52
N VAL A 270 6.23 -22.79 -1.51
CA VAL A 270 5.26 -23.07 -2.58
C VAL A 270 5.83 -24.04 -3.62
N THR A 271 7.14 -24.02 -3.87
CA THR A 271 7.78 -24.89 -4.89
C THR A 271 8.18 -26.25 -4.35
N GLN A 272 8.17 -26.47 -3.04
CA GLN A 272 8.53 -27.73 -2.39
C GLN A 272 7.30 -28.60 -2.01
N GLY A 273 6.08 -28.11 -2.18
CA GLY A 273 4.83 -28.83 -1.99
C GLY A 273 4.17 -29.15 -3.32
#